data_c2641d450d5c9be94f91f6368c488158
#
_entry.id   c2641d450d5c9be94f91f6368c488158
#
_cell.length_a   1.000
_cell.length_b   1.000
_cell.length_c   1.000
_cell.angle_alpha   90.00
_cell.angle_beta   90.00
_cell.angle_gamma   90.00
#
_symmetry.space_group_name_H-M   'P 1'
#
loop_
_entity.id
_entity.type
_entity.pdbx_description
1 polymer ?
#
loop_
_entity_poly.entity_id
_entity_poly.type
_entity_poly.pdbx_seq_one_letter_code
_entity_poly.pdbx_strand_id
1 'polypeptide(L)'
;MNSIANYIKQIESELSNFELPKSPENLYDPLRYFFELGGKRLRPALTLMTAENFGGQGKDALHAAMAVELFHNFSLIHDDIMDEAPVRRGKETVHTKWNNHIAILSGDVLFVKAYESLAKCDVKYLPELLNLFNKTATEVCEGQQMDMDFETREIVSEQEYIEMIRLKTSVLLGCAIQFGGIVSDLDEKMQKALYDFGQYIGIAFHLNQRQYHQIELRNQVKHLFSIE
;
A
#
# COMPACT_ATOMS: atom_id res chain seq x y z
N MET A 1 10.41 -22.72 5.42
CA MET A 1 9.66 -21.61 4.77
C MET A 1 8.51 -21.24 5.67
N ASN A 2 8.48 -20.02 6.17
CA ASN A 2 7.38 -19.52 6.96
C ASN A 2 6.11 -19.40 6.11
N SER A 3 4.92 -19.57 6.71
CA SER A 3 3.67 -19.27 6.03
C SER A 3 3.49 -17.76 5.90
N ILE A 4 2.79 -17.30 4.87
CA ILE A 4 2.47 -15.85 4.71
C ILE A 4 1.78 -15.29 5.95
N ALA A 5 1.00 -16.10 6.66
CA ALA A 5 0.32 -15.73 7.91
C ALA A 5 1.32 -15.36 9.04
N ASN A 6 2.51 -15.95 9.06
CA ASN A 6 3.54 -15.62 10.06
C ASN A 6 4.14 -14.23 9.79
N TYR A 7 4.41 -13.90 8.52
CA TYR A 7 4.88 -12.56 8.16
C TYR A 7 3.83 -11.48 8.45
N ILE A 8 2.56 -11.78 8.16
CA ILE A 8 1.44 -10.87 8.49
C ILE A 8 1.40 -10.61 9.99
N LYS A 9 1.48 -11.66 10.84
CA LYS A 9 1.51 -11.52 12.30
C LYS A 9 2.70 -10.72 12.79
N GLN A 10 3.87 -10.90 12.16
CA GLN A 10 5.06 -10.11 12.49
C GLN A 10 4.82 -8.62 12.22
N ILE A 11 4.31 -8.26 11.03
CA ILE A 11 4.00 -6.88 10.68
C ILE A 11 2.92 -6.28 11.60
N GLU A 12 1.89 -7.04 11.94
CA GLU A 12 0.86 -6.57 12.89
C GLU A 12 1.45 -6.30 14.28
N SER A 13 2.35 -7.15 14.74
CA SER A 13 3.08 -6.94 16.00
C SER A 13 3.93 -5.67 15.94
N GLU A 14 4.66 -5.43 14.85
CA GLU A 14 5.48 -4.23 14.67
C GLU A 14 4.62 -2.96 14.62
N LEU A 15 3.48 -2.97 13.92
CA LEU A 15 2.56 -1.84 13.88
C LEU A 15 1.92 -1.57 15.25
N SER A 16 1.55 -2.62 15.99
CA SER A 16 0.96 -2.49 17.33
C SER A 16 1.95 -1.90 18.35
N ASN A 17 3.25 -2.15 18.15
CA ASN A 17 4.33 -1.63 18.98
C ASN A 17 5.00 -0.38 18.37
N PHE A 18 4.43 0.16 17.27
CA PHE A 18 5.03 1.30 16.59
C PHE A 18 4.95 2.55 17.46
N GLU A 19 6.11 3.04 17.86
CA GLU A 19 6.20 4.19 18.74
C GLU A 19 5.79 5.48 18.04
N LEU A 20 4.70 6.07 18.50
CA LEU A 20 4.23 7.40 18.11
C LEU A 20 4.26 8.33 19.31
N PRO A 21 4.73 9.59 19.17
CA PRO A 21 4.67 10.58 20.22
C PRO A 21 3.26 10.76 20.77
N LYS A 22 3.15 11.11 22.05
CA LYS A 22 1.84 11.37 22.69
C LYS A 22 1.25 12.72 22.27
N SER A 23 2.09 13.68 21.91
CA SER A 23 1.67 15.04 21.59
C SER A 23 2.37 15.52 20.29
N PRO A 24 1.67 16.29 19.44
CA PRO A 24 0.27 16.72 19.57
C PRO A 24 -0.73 15.55 19.37
N GLU A 25 -1.75 15.44 20.24
CA GLU A 25 -2.72 14.32 20.21
C GLU A 25 -3.44 14.23 18.87
N ASN A 26 -3.96 15.34 18.37
CA ASN A 26 -4.67 15.40 17.08
C ASN A 26 -3.81 15.04 15.86
N LEU A 27 -2.49 14.91 16.00
CA LEU A 27 -1.60 14.45 14.94
C LEU A 27 -1.37 12.94 15.01
N TYR A 28 -1.23 12.39 16.23
CA TYR A 28 -0.82 11.00 16.42
C TYR A 28 -1.95 10.05 16.78
N ASP A 29 -3.04 10.50 17.41
CA ASP A 29 -4.20 9.65 17.70
C ASP A 29 -4.91 9.16 16.44
N PRO A 30 -5.04 9.96 15.35
CA PRO A 30 -5.54 9.45 14.09
C PRO A 30 -4.71 8.30 13.52
N LEU A 31 -3.38 8.31 13.73
CA LEU A 31 -2.49 7.24 13.26
C LEU A 31 -2.63 5.96 14.08
N ARG A 32 -2.76 6.07 15.42
CA ARG A 32 -3.06 4.93 16.30
C ARG A 32 -4.38 4.30 15.89
N TYR A 33 -5.40 5.12 15.75
CA TYR A 33 -6.70 4.68 15.26
C TYR A 33 -6.61 3.98 13.91
N PHE A 34 -5.86 4.53 12.95
CA PHE A 34 -5.73 3.94 11.61
C PHE A 34 -5.04 2.57 11.66
N PHE A 35 -4.01 2.40 12.48
CA PHE A 35 -3.36 1.10 12.64
C PHE A 35 -4.30 0.04 13.25
N GLU A 36 -5.21 0.43 14.16
CA GLU A 36 -6.22 -0.43 14.76
C GLU A 36 -7.33 -0.86 13.77
N LEU A 37 -7.49 -0.17 12.64
CA LEU A 37 -8.42 -0.60 11.59
C LEU A 37 -8.01 -1.94 10.95
N GLY A 38 -6.80 -2.39 11.20
CA GLY A 38 -6.26 -3.63 10.67
C GLY A 38 -5.88 -3.53 9.19
N GLY A 39 -5.78 -4.67 8.53
CA GLY A 39 -5.46 -4.76 7.10
C GLY A 39 -4.94 -6.12 6.69
N LYS A 40 -4.89 -6.39 5.38
CA LYS A 40 -4.37 -7.67 4.87
C LYS A 40 -2.84 -7.79 5.01
N ARG A 41 -2.13 -6.69 5.20
CA ARG A 41 -0.65 -6.61 5.35
C ARG A 41 0.13 -7.40 4.29
N LEU A 42 -0.46 -7.55 3.10
CA LEU A 42 0.10 -8.38 2.04
C LEU A 42 1.42 -7.83 1.49
N ARG A 43 1.49 -6.51 1.26
CA ARG A 43 2.69 -5.87 0.69
C ARG A 43 3.92 -6.06 1.58
N PRO A 44 3.92 -5.68 2.85
CA PRO A 44 5.07 -5.89 3.73
C PRO A 44 5.37 -7.37 3.97
N ALA A 45 4.35 -8.23 4.01
CA ALA A 45 4.55 -9.67 4.11
C ALA A 45 5.30 -10.24 2.90
N LEU A 46 5.03 -9.74 1.70
CA LEU A 46 5.75 -10.12 0.48
C LEU A 46 7.21 -9.64 0.50
N THR A 47 7.50 -8.46 1.05
CA THR A 47 8.88 -7.99 1.25
C THR A 47 9.66 -8.99 2.13
N LEU A 48 9.11 -9.35 3.29
CA LEU A 48 9.73 -10.30 4.21
C LEU A 48 9.88 -11.69 3.59
N MET A 49 8.84 -12.16 2.92
CA MET A 49 8.84 -13.48 2.26
C MET A 49 9.90 -13.54 1.16
N THR A 50 10.02 -12.50 0.35
CA THR A 50 11.04 -12.43 -0.70
C THR A 50 12.44 -12.43 -0.07
N ALA A 51 12.68 -11.57 0.92
CA ALA A 51 13.96 -11.53 1.61
C ALA A 51 14.35 -12.92 2.17
N GLU A 52 13.47 -13.59 2.91
CA GLU A 52 13.77 -14.91 3.49
C GLU A 52 14.07 -15.95 2.41
N ASN A 53 13.31 -15.96 1.30
CA ASN A 53 13.49 -16.94 0.23
C ASN A 53 14.81 -16.80 -0.53
N PHE A 54 15.37 -15.60 -0.58
CA PHE A 54 16.62 -15.31 -1.25
C PHE A 54 17.81 -15.11 -0.30
N GLY A 55 17.65 -15.49 0.97
CA GLY A 55 18.73 -15.50 1.95
C GLY A 55 18.99 -14.16 2.65
N GLY A 56 18.22 -13.13 2.33
CA GLY A 56 18.21 -11.88 3.08
C GLY A 56 17.48 -12.10 4.41
N GLN A 57 18.11 -11.69 5.50
CA GLN A 57 17.57 -11.88 6.83
C GLN A 57 17.70 -10.62 7.66
N GLY A 58 16.84 -10.52 8.68
CA GLY A 58 17.03 -9.60 9.78
C GLY A 58 16.33 -8.26 9.64
N LYS A 59 16.97 -7.25 10.25
CA LYS A 59 16.34 -5.94 10.48
C LYS A 59 16.08 -5.15 9.19
N ASP A 60 16.94 -5.30 8.16
CA ASP A 60 16.82 -4.56 6.91
C ASP A 60 15.53 -4.93 6.16
N ALA A 61 15.22 -6.23 6.06
CA ALA A 61 13.97 -6.69 5.45
C ALA A 61 12.75 -6.17 6.22
N LEU A 62 12.81 -6.13 7.56
CA LEU A 62 11.73 -5.62 8.38
C LEU A 62 11.57 -4.10 8.21
N HIS A 63 12.66 -3.33 8.20
CA HIS A 63 12.61 -1.89 8.00
C HIS A 63 12.09 -1.53 6.60
N ALA A 64 12.52 -2.24 5.56
CA ALA A 64 12.01 -2.07 4.20
C ALA A 64 10.51 -2.42 4.12
N ALA A 65 10.07 -3.52 4.74
CA ALA A 65 8.66 -3.91 4.80
C ALA A 65 7.80 -2.87 5.53
N MET A 66 8.28 -2.35 6.66
CA MET A 66 7.60 -1.30 7.41
C MET A 66 7.48 -0.01 6.62
N ALA A 67 8.50 0.37 5.85
CA ALA A 67 8.45 1.55 4.98
C ALA A 67 7.32 1.42 3.94
N VAL A 68 7.20 0.27 3.30
CA VAL A 68 6.11 -0.02 2.34
C VAL A 68 4.73 0.10 3.01
N GLU A 69 4.56 -0.46 4.20
CA GLU A 69 3.27 -0.44 4.89
C GLU A 69 2.91 0.96 5.39
N LEU A 70 3.87 1.72 5.92
CA LEU A 70 3.64 3.10 6.36
C LEU A 70 3.26 4.00 5.19
N PHE A 71 3.96 3.87 4.06
CA PHE A 71 3.61 4.58 2.83
C PHE A 71 2.21 4.18 2.30
N HIS A 72 1.90 2.89 2.33
CA HIS A 72 0.56 2.43 1.93
C HIS A 72 -0.53 2.99 2.84
N ASN A 73 -0.29 3.06 4.15
CA ASN A 73 -1.27 3.65 5.07
C ASN A 73 -1.41 5.17 4.87
N PHE A 74 -0.32 5.88 4.55
CA PHE A 74 -0.36 7.27 4.10
C PHE A 74 -1.27 7.42 2.88
N SER A 75 -1.00 6.65 1.81
CA SER A 75 -1.77 6.74 0.58
C SER A 75 -3.27 6.45 0.81
N LEU A 76 -3.61 5.51 1.70
CA LEU A 76 -4.99 5.20 2.03
C LEU A 76 -5.71 6.32 2.80
N ILE A 77 -5.02 7.02 3.71
CA ILE A 77 -5.62 8.16 4.44
C ILE A 77 -5.92 9.30 3.48
N HIS A 78 -5.01 9.59 2.54
CA HIS A 78 -5.20 10.64 1.55
C HIS A 78 -6.24 10.25 0.48
N ASP A 79 -6.24 9.00 0.04
CA ASP A 79 -7.23 8.42 -0.86
C ASP A 79 -8.66 8.56 -0.30
N ASP A 80 -8.85 8.23 0.99
CA ASP A 80 -10.13 8.41 1.68
C ASP A 80 -10.64 9.85 1.64
N ILE A 81 -9.75 10.85 1.70
CA ILE A 81 -10.13 12.28 1.60
C ILE A 81 -10.55 12.63 0.18
N MET A 82 -9.77 12.17 -0.82
CA MET A 82 -10.01 12.45 -2.24
C MET A 82 -11.30 11.82 -2.73
N ASP A 83 -11.58 10.57 -2.28
CA ASP A 83 -12.79 9.82 -2.62
C ASP A 83 -14.00 10.20 -1.74
N GLU A 84 -13.84 11.15 -0.79
CA GLU A 84 -14.86 11.52 0.21
C GLU A 84 -15.46 10.28 0.91
N ALA A 85 -14.65 9.24 1.10
CA ALA A 85 -15.10 7.95 1.61
C ALA A 85 -15.46 8.01 3.11
N PRO A 86 -16.72 7.81 3.52
CA PRO A 86 -17.10 7.95 4.92
C PRO A 86 -16.62 6.80 5.80
N VAL A 87 -16.36 5.64 5.20
CA VAL A 87 -16.09 4.39 5.91
C VAL A 87 -14.95 3.61 5.25
N ARG A 88 -14.02 3.12 6.07
CA ARG A 88 -12.97 2.15 5.67
C ARG A 88 -13.00 0.95 6.62
N ARG A 89 -13.10 -0.25 6.06
CA ARG A 89 -13.13 -1.51 6.84
C ARG A 89 -14.22 -1.53 7.92
N GLY A 90 -15.38 -0.93 7.61
CA GLY A 90 -16.54 -0.89 8.51
C GLY A 90 -16.46 0.14 9.64
N LYS A 91 -15.44 1.00 9.65
CA LYS A 91 -15.26 2.10 10.62
C LYS A 91 -15.10 3.43 9.89
N GLU A 92 -15.38 4.55 10.58
CA GLU A 92 -15.20 5.88 10.01
C GLU A 92 -13.77 6.10 9.52
N THR A 93 -13.64 6.82 8.40
CA THR A 93 -12.32 7.26 7.91
C THR A 93 -11.74 8.34 8.81
N VAL A 94 -10.44 8.60 8.70
CA VAL A 94 -9.78 9.60 9.56
C VAL A 94 -10.38 10.99 9.35
N HIS A 95 -10.65 11.39 8.10
CA HIS A 95 -11.21 12.70 7.81
C HIS A 95 -12.67 12.86 8.28
N THR A 96 -13.44 11.77 8.31
CA THR A 96 -14.81 11.78 8.84
C THR A 96 -14.80 11.88 10.37
N LYS A 97 -13.91 11.13 11.03
CA LYS A 97 -13.84 11.08 12.50
C LYS A 97 -13.22 12.35 13.11
N TRP A 98 -12.26 12.97 12.41
CA TRP A 98 -11.61 14.22 12.83
C TRP A 98 -11.97 15.35 11.86
N ASN A 99 -11.18 15.57 10.83
CA ASN A 99 -11.42 16.46 9.70
C ASN A 99 -10.32 16.30 8.64
N ASN A 100 -10.49 16.93 7.46
CA ASN A 100 -9.53 16.82 6.35
C ASN A 100 -8.14 17.34 6.72
N HIS A 101 -8.00 18.44 7.45
CA HIS A 101 -6.70 19.01 7.79
C HIS A 101 -5.89 18.07 8.70
N ILE A 102 -6.55 17.46 9.68
CA ILE A 102 -5.92 16.47 10.57
C ILE A 102 -5.53 15.23 9.78
N ALA A 103 -6.41 14.73 8.91
CA ALA A 103 -6.13 13.56 8.08
C ALA A 103 -4.93 13.80 7.14
N ILE A 104 -4.84 14.96 6.49
CA ILE A 104 -3.70 15.34 5.64
C ILE A 104 -2.40 15.30 6.44
N LEU A 105 -2.33 16.06 7.56
CA LEU A 105 -1.12 16.14 8.36
C LEU A 105 -0.72 14.80 8.97
N SER A 106 -1.68 13.99 9.41
CA SER A 106 -1.41 12.65 9.93
C SER A 106 -0.87 11.73 8.84
N GLY A 107 -1.44 11.78 7.63
CA GLY A 107 -0.91 11.07 6.47
C GLY A 107 0.53 11.48 6.15
N ASP A 108 0.82 12.78 6.09
CA ASP A 108 2.16 13.31 5.83
C ASP A 108 3.20 12.77 6.84
N VAL A 109 2.81 12.66 8.12
CA VAL A 109 3.68 12.05 9.13
C VAL A 109 3.98 10.59 8.79
N LEU A 110 3.01 9.79 8.31
CA LEU A 110 3.28 8.41 7.89
C LEU A 110 4.25 8.34 6.72
N PHE A 111 4.15 9.28 5.78
CA PHE A 111 5.09 9.36 4.67
C PHE A 111 6.52 9.63 5.16
N VAL A 112 6.69 10.56 6.09
CA VAL A 112 7.99 10.80 6.74
C VAL A 112 8.46 9.56 7.52
N LYS A 113 7.57 8.88 8.25
CA LYS A 113 7.89 7.64 8.97
C LYS A 113 8.31 6.49 8.05
N ALA A 114 7.82 6.45 6.81
CA ALA A 114 8.30 5.50 5.81
C ALA A 114 9.78 5.75 5.46
N TYR A 115 10.18 7.01 5.24
CA TYR A 115 11.59 7.37 5.05
C TYR A 115 12.44 7.08 6.28
N GLU A 116 11.96 7.39 7.49
CA GLU A 116 12.65 7.05 8.73
C GLU A 116 12.88 5.54 8.86
N SER A 117 11.94 4.72 8.37
CA SER A 117 12.09 3.27 8.37
C SER A 117 13.17 2.82 7.39
N LEU A 118 13.19 3.35 6.15
CA LEU A 118 14.25 3.07 5.18
C LEU A 118 15.62 3.50 5.70
N ALA A 119 15.70 4.64 6.35
CA ALA A 119 16.96 5.16 6.92
C ALA A 119 17.57 4.27 8.01
N LYS A 120 16.83 3.29 8.52
CA LYS A 120 17.33 2.28 9.48
C LYS A 120 17.95 1.05 8.80
N CYS A 121 17.79 0.91 7.48
CA CYS A 121 18.44 -0.14 6.71
C CYS A 121 19.95 0.10 6.61
N ASP A 122 20.70 -0.96 6.34
CA ASP A 122 22.15 -0.83 6.10
C ASP A 122 22.42 0.18 4.98
N VAL A 123 23.43 1.03 5.18
CA VAL A 123 23.80 2.10 4.25
C VAL A 123 24.10 1.57 2.83
N LYS A 124 24.52 0.33 2.70
CA LYS A 124 24.80 -0.30 1.39
C LYS A 124 23.55 -0.45 0.51
N TYR A 125 22.37 -0.64 1.13
CA TYR A 125 21.10 -0.79 0.42
C TYR A 125 20.36 0.54 0.21
N LEU A 126 20.66 1.53 1.04
CA LEU A 126 19.88 2.75 1.14
C LEU A 126 19.75 3.52 -0.18
N PRO A 127 20.80 3.70 -1.01
CA PRO A 127 20.65 4.40 -2.29
C PRO A 127 19.66 3.72 -3.24
N GLU A 128 19.68 2.41 -3.31
CA GLU A 128 18.82 1.63 -4.21
C GLU A 128 17.37 1.58 -3.69
N LEU A 129 17.19 1.35 -2.38
CA LEU A 129 15.88 1.41 -1.73
C LEU A 129 15.22 2.79 -1.93
N LEU A 130 15.97 3.88 -1.71
CA LEU A 130 15.44 5.24 -1.90
C LEU A 130 15.10 5.56 -3.34
N ASN A 131 15.92 5.15 -4.30
CA ASN A 131 15.66 5.38 -5.72
C ASN A 131 14.35 4.68 -6.14
N LEU A 132 14.18 3.41 -5.76
CA LEU A 132 12.98 2.65 -6.06
C LEU A 132 11.75 3.23 -5.33
N PHE A 133 11.91 3.59 -4.05
CA PHE A 133 10.84 4.16 -3.25
C PHE A 133 10.34 5.49 -3.82
N ASN A 134 11.25 6.42 -4.15
CA ASN A 134 10.91 7.72 -4.72
C ASN A 134 10.17 7.59 -6.05
N LYS A 135 10.68 6.71 -6.95
CA LYS A 135 10.00 6.40 -8.20
C LYS A 135 8.59 5.88 -7.93
N THR A 136 8.45 4.89 -7.05
CA THR A 136 7.17 4.27 -6.73
C THR A 136 6.19 5.26 -6.10
N ALA A 137 6.67 6.12 -5.20
CA ALA A 137 5.83 7.15 -4.56
C ALA A 137 5.28 8.14 -5.59
N THR A 138 6.12 8.58 -6.54
CA THR A 138 5.69 9.44 -7.64
C THR A 138 4.66 8.73 -8.52
N GLU A 139 4.94 7.51 -8.95
CA GLU A 139 4.04 6.71 -9.79
C GLU A 139 2.66 6.47 -9.10
N VAL A 140 2.63 6.26 -7.79
CA VAL A 140 1.36 6.12 -7.05
C VAL A 140 0.56 7.42 -7.07
N CYS A 141 1.20 8.58 -6.92
CA CYS A 141 0.52 9.88 -7.02
C CYS A 141 0.00 10.14 -8.44
N GLU A 142 0.79 9.80 -9.48
CA GLU A 142 0.36 9.90 -10.88
C GLU A 142 -0.85 9.01 -11.15
N GLY A 143 -0.85 7.77 -10.63
CA GLY A 143 -1.98 6.84 -10.76
C GLY A 143 -3.24 7.33 -10.04
N GLN A 144 -3.11 7.96 -8.87
CA GLN A 144 -4.23 8.56 -8.16
C GLN A 144 -4.79 9.77 -8.93
N GLN A 145 -3.92 10.61 -9.50
CA GLN A 145 -4.38 11.73 -10.33
C GLN A 145 -5.12 11.25 -11.58
N MET A 146 -4.61 10.22 -12.26
CA MET A 146 -5.33 9.63 -13.40
C MET A 146 -6.71 9.09 -13.02
N ASP A 147 -6.84 8.45 -11.86
CA ASP A 147 -8.12 7.92 -11.37
C ASP A 147 -9.14 9.04 -11.16
N MET A 148 -8.74 10.14 -10.51
CA MET A 148 -9.57 11.34 -10.33
C MET A 148 -9.93 11.99 -11.68
N ASP A 149 -8.99 12.12 -12.62
CA ASP A 149 -9.24 12.69 -13.94
C ASP A 149 -10.26 11.85 -14.73
N PHE A 150 -10.27 10.53 -14.53
CA PHE A 150 -11.20 9.62 -15.20
C PHE A 150 -12.65 9.77 -14.73
N GLU A 151 -12.90 10.29 -13.53
CA GLU A 151 -14.26 10.56 -13.03
C GLU A 151 -15.00 11.61 -13.88
N THR A 152 -14.26 12.51 -14.52
CA THR A 152 -14.84 13.59 -15.33
C THR A 152 -14.83 13.30 -16.84
N ARG A 153 -14.25 12.16 -17.25
CA ARG A 153 -14.11 11.78 -18.66
C ARG A 153 -15.24 10.85 -19.11
N GLU A 154 -15.85 11.16 -20.26
CA GLU A 154 -16.89 10.31 -20.84
C GLU A 154 -16.37 8.95 -21.33
N ILE A 155 -15.13 8.92 -21.83
CA ILE A 155 -14.50 7.71 -22.37
C ILE A 155 -13.08 7.59 -21.83
N VAL A 156 -12.77 6.43 -21.29
CA VAL A 156 -11.42 5.99 -20.91
C VAL A 156 -11.12 4.70 -21.65
N SER A 157 -10.00 4.67 -22.36
CA SER A 157 -9.57 3.46 -23.07
C SER A 157 -9.09 2.38 -22.09
N GLU A 158 -9.16 1.11 -22.53
CA GLU A 158 -8.66 -0.01 -21.74
C GLU A 158 -7.17 0.16 -21.36
N GLN A 159 -6.37 0.66 -22.29
CA GLN A 159 -4.93 0.89 -22.08
C GLN A 159 -4.67 1.95 -21.00
N GLU A 160 -5.39 3.08 -21.05
CA GLU A 160 -5.30 4.13 -20.03
C GLU A 160 -5.74 3.60 -18.66
N TYR A 161 -6.80 2.80 -18.63
CA TYR A 161 -7.29 2.20 -17.40
C TYR A 161 -6.30 1.20 -16.79
N ILE A 162 -5.68 0.34 -17.60
CA ILE A 162 -4.62 -0.59 -17.14
C ILE A 162 -3.41 0.19 -16.62
N GLU A 163 -3.03 1.27 -17.30
CA GLU A 163 -1.91 2.12 -16.86
C GLU A 163 -2.21 2.80 -15.52
N MET A 164 -3.40 3.34 -15.33
CA MET A 164 -3.84 3.88 -14.04
C MET A 164 -3.76 2.83 -12.93
N ILE A 165 -4.26 1.60 -13.15
CA ILE A 165 -4.16 0.50 -12.18
C ILE A 165 -2.69 0.15 -11.89
N ARG A 166 -1.86 0.12 -12.93
CA ARG A 166 -0.43 -0.16 -12.79
C ARG A 166 0.19 0.85 -11.83
N LEU A 167 -0.04 2.13 -12.07
CA LEU A 167 0.51 3.23 -11.28
C LEU A 167 -0.09 3.29 -9.87
N LYS A 168 -1.42 3.34 -9.74
CA LYS A 168 -2.10 3.51 -8.45
C LYS A 168 -1.88 2.32 -7.51
N THR A 169 -1.81 1.09 -8.03
CA THR A 169 -1.88 -0.13 -7.21
C THR A 169 -0.67 -1.04 -7.34
N SER A 170 -0.21 -1.29 -8.58
CA SER A 170 0.70 -2.41 -8.86
C SER A 170 2.16 -2.06 -8.63
N VAL A 171 2.57 -0.81 -8.87
CA VAL A 171 3.96 -0.36 -8.66
C VAL A 171 4.41 -0.52 -7.20
N LEU A 172 3.53 -0.28 -6.23
CA LEU A 172 3.84 -0.46 -4.82
C LEU A 172 3.99 -1.95 -4.44
N LEU A 173 3.28 -2.84 -5.14
CA LEU A 173 3.45 -4.28 -4.94
C LEU A 173 4.77 -4.76 -5.56
N GLY A 174 5.13 -4.26 -6.74
CA GLY A 174 6.43 -4.46 -7.36
C GLY A 174 7.58 -3.98 -6.47
N CYS A 175 7.47 -2.75 -5.95
CA CYS A 175 8.41 -2.16 -5.01
C CYS A 175 8.58 -3.04 -3.76
N ALA A 176 7.49 -3.51 -3.15
CA ALA A 176 7.53 -4.36 -1.97
C ALA A 176 8.32 -5.65 -2.19
N ILE A 177 8.09 -6.31 -3.33
CA ILE A 177 8.79 -7.56 -3.67
C ILE A 177 10.25 -7.28 -4.02
N GLN A 178 10.54 -6.23 -4.78
CA GLN A 178 11.91 -5.85 -5.13
C GLN A 178 12.72 -5.40 -3.90
N PHE A 179 12.11 -4.74 -2.92
CA PHE A 179 12.78 -4.41 -1.66
C PHE A 179 13.35 -5.64 -0.96
N GLY A 180 12.57 -6.74 -0.93
CA GLY A 180 13.07 -8.03 -0.44
C GLY A 180 14.27 -8.54 -1.23
N GLY A 181 14.31 -8.33 -2.54
CA GLY A 181 15.44 -8.68 -3.40
C GLY A 181 16.68 -7.81 -3.15
N ILE A 182 16.51 -6.49 -2.99
CA ILE A 182 17.60 -5.55 -2.71
C ILE A 182 18.31 -5.93 -1.39
N VAL A 183 17.55 -6.13 -0.31
CA VAL A 183 18.12 -6.48 1.00
C VAL A 183 18.65 -7.92 1.07
N SER A 184 18.53 -8.68 -0.02
CA SER A 184 19.11 -10.01 -0.20
C SER A 184 20.33 -10.03 -1.12
N ASP A 185 20.87 -8.86 -1.47
CA ASP A 185 22.03 -8.70 -2.37
C ASP A 185 21.83 -9.37 -3.76
N LEU A 186 20.58 -9.40 -4.28
CA LEU A 186 20.29 -9.93 -5.61
C LEU A 186 20.81 -9.00 -6.70
N ASP A 187 21.19 -9.57 -7.85
CA ASP A 187 21.57 -8.79 -9.02
C ASP A 187 20.39 -8.00 -9.62
N GLU A 188 20.69 -6.95 -10.39
CA GLU A 188 19.69 -6.07 -11.01
C GLU A 188 18.68 -6.81 -11.88
N LYS A 189 19.10 -7.90 -12.57
CA LYS A 189 18.22 -8.69 -13.43
C LYS A 189 17.16 -9.42 -12.60
N MET A 190 17.57 -10.02 -11.50
CA MET A 190 16.64 -10.72 -10.59
C MET A 190 15.72 -9.73 -9.87
N GLN A 191 16.27 -8.62 -9.40
CA GLN A 191 15.49 -7.55 -8.78
C GLN A 191 14.43 -7.01 -9.74
N LYS A 192 14.77 -6.75 -11.00
CA LYS A 192 13.81 -6.32 -12.02
C LYS A 192 12.74 -7.38 -12.28
N ALA A 193 13.10 -8.65 -12.36
CA ALA A 193 12.12 -9.73 -12.53
C ALA A 193 11.14 -9.81 -11.35
N LEU A 194 11.61 -9.59 -10.12
CA LEU A 194 10.77 -9.53 -8.92
C LEU A 194 9.81 -8.33 -8.96
N TYR A 195 10.28 -7.17 -9.40
CA TYR A 195 9.43 -6.00 -9.58
C TYR A 195 8.33 -6.23 -10.62
N ASP A 196 8.71 -6.73 -11.80
CA ASP A 196 7.78 -7.02 -12.89
C ASP A 196 6.73 -8.06 -12.45
N PHE A 197 7.15 -9.11 -11.74
CA PHE A 197 6.25 -10.11 -11.14
C PHE A 197 5.23 -9.47 -10.18
N GLY A 198 5.68 -8.59 -9.30
CA GLY A 198 4.80 -7.86 -8.39
C GLY A 198 3.79 -6.97 -9.11
N GLN A 199 4.23 -6.30 -10.18
CA GLN A 199 3.33 -5.49 -11.01
C GLN A 199 2.25 -6.33 -11.68
N TYR A 200 2.61 -7.48 -12.30
CA TYR A 200 1.63 -8.36 -12.94
C TYR A 200 0.61 -8.93 -11.95
N ILE A 201 1.05 -9.33 -10.76
CA ILE A 201 0.13 -9.76 -9.69
C ILE A 201 -0.81 -8.62 -9.29
N GLY A 202 -0.30 -7.40 -9.15
CA GLY A 202 -1.10 -6.23 -8.79
C GLY A 202 -2.20 -5.94 -9.81
N ILE A 203 -1.86 -5.93 -11.10
CA ILE A 203 -2.82 -5.74 -12.19
C ILE A 203 -3.87 -6.86 -12.19
N ALA A 204 -3.44 -8.12 -12.13
CA ALA A 204 -4.33 -9.27 -12.14
C ALA A 204 -5.30 -9.26 -10.94
N PHE A 205 -4.80 -8.90 -9.77
CA PHE A 205 -5.62 -8.80 -8.55
C PHE A 205 -6.69 -7.71 -8.67
N HIS A 206 -6.32 -6.54 -9.19
CA HIS A 206 -7.28 -5.44 -9.36
C HIS A 206 -8.37 -5.76 -10.39
N LEU A 207 -7.98 -6.31 -11.54
CA LEU A 207 -8.93 -6.72 -12.58
C LEU A 207 -9.90 -7.79 -12.07
N ASN A 208 -9.42 -8.74 -11.29
CA ASN A 208 -10.26 -9.79 -10.69
C ASN A 208 -11.28 -9.22 -9.68
N GLN A 209 -10.86 -8.28 -8.82
CA GLN A 209 -11.78 -7.64 -7.86
C GLN A 209 -12.92 -6.90 -8.58
N ARG A 210 -12.65 -6.23 -9.70
CA ARG A 210 -13.67 -5.52 -10.48
C ARG A 210 -14.68 -6.48 -11.12
N GLN A 211 -14.24 -7.63 -11.60
CA GLN A 211 -15.15 -8.66 -12.13
C GLN A 211 -16.11 -9.16 -11.03
N TYR A 212 -15.62 -9.43 -9.83
CA TYR A 212 -16.45 -9.84 -8.69
C TYR A 212 -17.47 -8.76 -8.33
N HIS A 213 -17.07 -7.51 -8.26
CA HIS A 213 -17.98 -6.41 -7.95
C HIS A 213 -19.09 -6.22 -9.03
N GLN A 214 -18.73 -6.35 -10.31
CA GLN A 214 -19.73 -6.31 -11.40
C GLN A 214 -20.71 -7.50 -11.35
N ILE A 215 -20.25 -8.70 -10.99
CA ILE A 215 -21.08 -9.88 -10.82
C ILE A 215 -22.03 -9.69 -9.63
N GLU A 216 -21.53 -9.14 -8.55
CA GLU A 216 -22.31 -8.87 -7.34
C GLU A 216 -23.40 -7.82 -7.59
N LEU A 217 -23.05 -6.71 -8.27
CA LEU A 217 -24.03 -5.71 -8.71
C LEU A 217 -25.09 -6.29 -9.66
N ARG A 218 -24.69 -7.12 -10.63
CA ARG A 218 -25.65 -7.80 -11.53
C ARG A 218 -26.57 -8.74 -10.76
N ASN A 219 -26.08 -9.42 -9.74
CA ASN A 219 -26.90 -10.32 -8.92
C ASN A 219 -27.85 -9.52 -8.02
N GLN A 220 -27.42 -8.40 -7.43
CA GLN A 220 -28.28 -7.49 -6.67
C GLN A 220 -29.39 -6.89 -7.54
N VAL A 221 -29.07 -6.43 -8.75
CA VAL A 221 -30.04 -5.93 -9.72
C VAL A 221 -31.04 -7.03 -10.11
N LYS A 222 -30.58 -8.26 -10.38
CA LYS A 222 -31.49 -9.38 -10.66
C LYS A 222 -32.43 -9.71 -9.50
N HIS A 223 -31.93 -9.62 -8.25
CA HIS A 223 -32.77 -9.81 -7.06
C HIS A 223 -33.84 -8.71 -6.90
N LEU A 224 -33.50 -7.45 -7.24
CA LEU A 224 -34.46 -6.34 -7.22
C LEU A 224 -35.58 -6.46 -8.25
N PHE A 225 -35.33 -7.12 -9.38
CA PHE A 225 -36.31 -7.32 -10.45
C PHE A 225 -36.97 -8.73 -10.44
N SER A 226 -36.62 -9.59 -9.47
CA SER A 226 -37.23 -10.94 -9.33
C SER A 226 -38.27 -11.03 -8.19
N ILE A 227 -38.74 -9.87 -7.69
CA ILE A 227 -39.90 -9.80 -6.79
C ILE A 227 -41.12 -9.36 -7.63
N GLU A 228 -41.66 -10.28 -8.40
CA GLU A 228 -43.04 -10.35 -8.82
C GLU A 228 -43.55 -11.79 -8.68
#